data_60d5b53f51ad55cecec8ea39a26df287
#
_entry.id   60d5b53f51ad55cecec8ea39a26df287
#
_cell.length_a   1.000
_cell.length_b   1.000
_cell.length_c   1.000
_cell.angle_alpha   90.00
_cell.angle_beta   90.00
_cell.angle_gamma   90.00
#
_symmetry.space_group_name_H-M   'P 1'
#
loop_
_entity.id
_entity.type
_entity.pdbx_description
1 polymer ?
#
loop_
_entity_poly.entity_id
_entity_poly.type
_entity_poly.pdbx_seq_one_letter_code
_entity_poly.pdbx_strand_id
1 'polypeptide(L)'
;MKIPKRIAQTLMNSLKGGVVPRVGLPYVTVGRKAEIDALLHDVDIIADGGASFRFIVGQYGSGKSFLLQTIRNYVMAKNFVVVDADLSPERRLQGTRGQGLATYKELVRNMSTKTKPEGGALSLILDRWISGVQQAAVEASGLSVTDPALSPLVEKRISAVIASLSEMVHGFDFARLLTLYYRAHLSGDDETKAKVLKWFRGEYATKTEARQELGVNIVITDDDWYEYLKLFACFLKQANYAGMLILIDELVNIYKIPNAITRQYNYEKILTMYNDTMQGKAQHLGIILCGTPQCMEDPRRGVYSYEALRSRLAEGRFSGTHKDLLSPVIRLQPLTPEEMLILVEKLADIHAGLYEYEQIVAQQDMVDFIEIEFGRIGADSHITPREVIRDFIEVLDIVYQNRDVKVRELLSGGDFAYAQNAVQEESADGLFAEFEL
;
A
#
# COMPACT_ATOMS: atom_id res chain seq x y z
N MET A 1 9.82 25.18 -8.31
CA MET A 1 10.18 23.90 -8.97
C MET A 1 9.19 23.66 -10.10
N LYS A 2 9.61 23.50 -11.38
CA LYS A 2 8.65 23.34 -12.49
C LYS A 2 8.10 21.91 -12.48
N ILE A 3 6.80 21.78 -12.24
CA ILE A 3 6.07 20.51 -12.31
C ILE A 3 5.63 20.30 -13.77
N PRO A 4 5.84 19.12 -14.39
CA PRO A 4 5.30 18.83 -15.71
C PRO A 4 3.78 18.98 -15.72
N LYS A 5 3.22 19.68 -16.71
CA LYS A 5 1.79 20.05 -16.81
C LYS A 5 0.86 18.83 -16.63
N ARG A 6 1.21 17.68 -17.24
CA ARG A 6 0.45 16.43 -17.09
C ARG A 6 0.40 15.94 -15.62
N ILE A 7 1.52 16.06 -14.89
CA ILE A 7 1.58 15.64 -13.48
C ILE A 7 0.76 16.60 -12.62
N ALA A 8 0.91 17.91 -12.84
CA ALA A 8 0.13 18.92 -12.13
C ALA A 8 -1.39 18.73 -12.34
N GLN A 9 -1.82 18.50 -13.59
CA GLN A 9 -3.23 18.23 -13.91
C GLN A 9 -3.77 16.98 -13.19
N THR A 10 -3.04 15.88 -13.25
CA THR A 10 -3.44 14.63 -12.58
C THR A 10 -3.49 14.81 -11.06
N LEU A 11 -2.50 15.49 -10.50
CA LEU A 11 -2.41 15.79 -9.08
C LEU A 11 -3.62 16.62 -8.61
N MET A 12 -3.88 17.76 -9.26
CA MET A 12 -4.98 18.66 -8.90
C MET A 12 -6.34 17.98 -9.02
N ASN A 13 -6.59 17.25 -10.12
CA ASN A 13 -7.84 16.53 -10.34
C ASN A 13 -8.08 15.44 -9.27
N SER A 14 -7.04 14.67 -8.92
CA SER A 14 -7.15 13.64 -7.89
C SER A 14 -7.43 14.24 -6.52
N LEU A 15 -6.71 15.31 -6.15
CA LEU A 15 -6.88 15.99 -4.87
C LEU A 15 -8.25 16.65 -4.74
N LYS A 16 -8.73 17.33 -5.79
CA LYS A 16 -10.09 17.88 -5.85
C LYS A 16 -11.16 16.79 -5.70
N GLY A 17 -10.96 15.63 -6.31
CA GLY A 17 -11.85 14.47 -6.17
C GLY A 17 -11.72 13.72 -4.84
N GLY A 18 -10.87 14.18 -3.90
CA GLY A 18 -10.65 13.52 -2.61
C GLY A 18 -9.93 12.17 -2.72
N VAL A 19 -9.28 11.89 -3.86
CA VAL A 19 -8.56 10.65 -4.14
C VAL A 19 -7.06 10.88 -4.02
N VAL A 20 -6.34 9.92 -3.45
CA VAL A 20 -4.88 10.01 -3.35
C VAL A 20 -4.25 9.82 -4.74
N PRO A 21 -3.48 10.80 -5.24
CA PRO A 21 -2.83 10.69 -6.54
C PRO A 21 -1.70 9.64 -6.50
N ARG A 22 -1.50 8.93 -7.60
CA ARG A 22 -0.36 7.99 -7.73
C ARG A 22 0.95 8.67 -8.14
N VAL A 23 0.87 9.87 -8.70
CA VAL A 23 2.02 10.67 -9.18
C VAL A 23 1.98 12.07 -8.59
N GLY A 24 3.14 12.72 -8.49
CA GLY A 24 3.24 14.10 -8.03
C GLY A 24 3.22 14.29 -6.50
N LEU A 25 3.13 13.23 -5.71
CA LEU A 25 3.09 13.30 -4.24
C LEU A 25 4.20 14.14 -3.60
N PRO A 26 5.48 14.06 -4.04
CA PRO A 26 6.55 14.87 -3.44
C PRO A 26 6.31 16.39 -3.52
N TYR A 27 5.51 16.85 -4.48
CA TYR A 27 5.21 18.28 -4.64
C TYR A 27 4.27 18.82 -3.55
N VAL A 28 3.43 17.95 -2.98
CA VAL A 28 2.42 18.33 -1.96
C VAL A 28 2.64 17.65 -0.61
N THR A 29 3.75 16.90 -0.43
CA THR A 29 4.07 16.31 0.86
C THR A 29 4.49 17.39 1.85
N VAL A 30 3.83 17.40 3.02
CA VAL A 30 4.07 18.31 4.14
C VAL A 30 3.94 17.53 5.46
N GLY A 31 4.75 17.87 6.46
CA GLY A 31 4.58 17.42 7.85
C GLY A 31 4.81 15.94 8.13
N ARG A 32 5.32 15.14 7.17
CA ARG A 32 5.47 13.68 7.30
C ARG A 32 6.90 13.17 7.21
N LYS A 33 7.87 14.07 7.35
CA LYS A 33 9.28 13.70 7.18
C LYS A 33 9.73 12.62 8.16
N ALA A 34 9.39 12.76 9.43
CA ALA A 34 9.83 11.82 10.46
C ALA A 34 9.25 10.42 10.26
N GLU A 35 7.96 10.32 9.91
CA GLU A 35 7.29 9.06 9.59
C GLU A 35 7.87 8.42 8.31
N ILE A 36 8.15 9.20 7.29
CA ILE A 36 8.78 8.74 6.05
C ILE A 36 10.20 8.23 6.35
N ASP A 37 11.00 8.97 7.09
CA ASP A 37 12.38 8.59 7.43
C ASP A 37 12.40 7.29 8.24
N ALA A 38 11.48 7.11 9.20
CA ALA A 38 11.34 5.87 9.97
C ALA A 38 10.99 4.66 9.07
N LEU A 39 10.04 4.82 8.16
CA LEU A 39 9.66 3.76 7.22
C LEU A 39 10.76 3.46 6.20
N LEU A 40 11.55 4.45 5.79
CA LEU A 40 12.70 4.25 4.90
C LEU A 40 13.85 3.54 5.63
N HIS A 41 14.01 3.75 6.93
CA HIS A 41 14.94 2.96 7.74
C HIS A 41 14.54 1.47 7.77
N ASP A 42 13.25 1.17 7.92
CA ASP A 42 12.76 -0.21 7.81
C ASP A 42 13.05 -0.82 6.44
N VAL A 43 12.93 -0.03 5.36
CA VAL A 43 13.25 -0.48 3.99
C VAL A 43 14.71 -0.89 3.86
N ASP A 44 15.62 -0.18 4.52
CA ASP A 44 17.04 -0.55 4.52
C ASP A 44 17.27 -1.89 5.27
N ILE A 45 16.58 -2.12 6.41
CA ILE A 45 16.59 -3.42 7.12
C ILE A 45 16.11 -4.56 6.21
N ILE A 46 15.02 -4.33 5.44
CA ILE A 46 14.46 -5.33 4.52
C ILE A 46 15.45 -5.63 3.38
N ALA A 47 16.12 -4.62 2.84
CA ALA A 47 17.11 -4.79 1.78
C ALA A 47 18.29 -5.67 2.23
N ASP A 48 18.69 -5.57 3.50
CA ASP A 48 19.76 -6.34 4.13
C ASP A 48 19.34 -7.78 4.52
N GLY A 49 18.11 -8.18 4.20
CA GLY A 49 17.61 -9.55 4.45
C GLY A 49 16.66 -9.68 5.63
N GLY A 50 16.46 -8.60 6.37
CA GLY A 50 15.52 -8.57 7.48
C GLY A 50 14.06 -8.47 7.04
N ALA A 51 13.20 -8.21 8.01
CA ALA A 51 11.78 -7.95 7.80
C ALA A 51 11.29 -6.81 8.71
N SER A 52 10.21 -6.15 8.32
CA SER A 52 9.57 -5.11 9.13
C SER A 52 8.05 -5.27 9.14
N PHE A 53 7.45 -4.94 10.27
CA PHE A 53 6.00 -4.94 10.44
C PHE A 53 5.56 -3.64 11.12
N ARG A 54 4.67 -2.89 10.48
CA ARG A 54 4.17 -1.61 10.99
C ARG A 54 2.65 -1.49 10.89
N PHE A 55 2.07 -0.84 11.89
CA PHE A 55 0.73 -0.25 11.78
C PHE A 55 0.85 1.25 11.59
N ILE A 56 0.10 1.81 10.65
CA ILE A 56 -0.12 3.25 10.51
C ILE A 56 -1.54 3.54 10.97
N VAL A 57 -1.68 4.29 12.05
CA VAL A 57 -2.95 4.59 12.69
C VAL A 57 -3.24 6.09 12.59
N GLY A 58 -4.42 6.46 12.13
CA GLY A 58 -4.83 7.85 12.04
C GLY A 58 -6.31 7.98 11.69
N GLN A 59 -6.91 9.11 11.99
CA GLN A 59 -8.31 9.41 11.68
C GLN A 59 -8.58 9.33 10.16
N TYR A 60 -9.83 9.27 9.75
CA TYR A 60 -10.19 9.42 8.35
C TYR A 60 -9.68 10.78 7.83
N GLY A 61 -9.17 10.80 6.60
CA GLY A 61 -8.62 12.01 6.01
C GLY A 61 -7.25 12.46 6.53
N SER A 62 -6.68 11.82 7.56
CA SER A 62 -5.38 12.18 8.16
C SER A 62 -4.15 11.96 7.26
N GLY A 63 -4.34 11.41 6.06
CA GLY A 63 -3.25 11.19 5.11
C GLY A 63 -2.59 9.81 5.19
N LYS A 64 -3.22 8.77 5.79
CA LYS A 64 -2.69 7.39 5.81
C LYS A 64 -2.39 6.87 4.41
N SER A 65 -3.40 6.84 3.55
CA SER A 65 -3.26 6.37 2.16
C SER A 65 -2.29 7.24 1.35
N PHE A 66 -2.20 8.55 1.66
CA PHE A 66 -1.20 9.44 1.08
C PHE A 66 0.22 9.02 1.48
N LEU A 67 0.45 8.73 2.77
CA LEU A 67 1.74 8.24 3.27
C LEU A 67 2.09 6.89 2.62
N LEU A 68 1.14 5.95 2.52
CA LEU A 68 1.36 4.66 1.84
C LEU A 68 1.82 4.86 0.39
N GLN A 69 1.12 5.70 -0.38
CA GLN A 69 1.49 5.96 -1.77
C GLN A 69 2.84 6.69 -1.88
N THR A 70 3.16 7.55 -0.93
CA THR A 70 4.47 8.22 -0.86
C THR A 70 5.58 7.19 -0.64
N ILE A 71 5.45 6.33 0.37
CA ILE A 71 6.40 5.25 0.66
C ILE A 71 6.50 4.28 -0.53
N ARG A 72 5.39 3.89 -1.14
CA ARG A 72 5.35 3.06 -2.35
C ARG A 72 6.28 3.60 -3.44
N ASN A 73 6.21 4.90 -3.73
CA ASN A 73 7.03 5.52 -4.75
C ASN A 73 8.53 5.53 -4.38
N TYR A 74 8.87 5.87 -3.13
CA TYR A 74 10.26 5.83 -2.66
C TYR A 74 10.85 4.42 -2.71
N VAL A 75 10.09 3.43 -2.28
CA VAL A 75 10.53 2.03 -2.18
C VAL A 75 10.73 1.42 -3.57
N MET A 76 9.81 1.70 -4.52
CA MET A 76 10.02 1.31 -5.92
C MET A 76 11.28 1.96 -6.54
N ALA A 77 11.58 3.21 -6.19
CA ALA A 77 12.80 3.88 -6.65
C ALA A 77 14.08 3.18 -6.10
N LYS A 78 14.01 2.58 -4.92
CA LYS A 78 15.06 1.72 -4.31
C LYS A 78 15.06 0.27 -4.82
N ASN A 79 14.41 -0.01 -5.96
CA ASN A 79 14.36 -1.32 -6.61
C ASN A 79 13.62 -2.42 -5.81
N PHE A 80 12.60 -2.05 -5.07
CA PHE A 80 11.67 -2.99 -4.43
C PHE A 80 10.49 -3.31 -5.34
N VAL A 81 9.86 -4.45 -5.05
CA VAL A 81 8.51 -4.77 -5.52
C VAL A 81 7.52 -4.36 -4.44
N VAL A 82 6.45 -3.67 -4.83
CA VAL A 82 5.37 -3.29 -3.91
C VAL A 82 4.09 -3.98 -4.34
N VAL A 83 3.37 -4.51 -3.37
CA VAL A 83 2.03 -5.08 -3.53
C VAL A 83 1.07 -4.38 -2.59
N ASP A 84 -0.10 -4.01 -3.07
CA ASP A 84 -1.08 -3.27 -2.28
C ASP A 84 -2.48 -3.85 -2.41
N ALA A 85 -3.26 -3.78 -1.33
CA ALA A 85 -4.67 -4.16 -1.30
C ALA A 85 -5.44 -3.34 -0.26
N ASP A 86 -6.68 -3.00 -0.62
CA ASP A 86 -7.65 -2.45 0.32
C ASP A 86 -8.56 -3.58 0.80
N LEU A 87 -8.68 -3.74 2.12
CA LEU A 87 -9.61 -4.70 2.69
C LEU A 87 -11.06 -4.29 2.43
N SER A 88 -11.92 -5.28 2.30
CA SER A 88 -13.36 -5.10 2.07
C SER A 88 -14.12 -6.27 2.70
N PRO A 89 -15.45 -6.27 2.68
CA PRO A 89 -16.21 -7.45 3.09
C PRO A 89 -15.82 -8.75 2.37
N GLU A 90 -15.42 -8.65 1.09
CA GLU A 90 -15.00 -9.76 0.23
C GLU A 90 -13.49 -10.06 0.31
N ARG A 91 -12.68 -9.10 0.76
CA ARG A 91 -11.24 -9.20 0.91
C ARG A 91 -10.83 -9.04 2.36
N ARG A 92 -10.49 -10.14 3.00
CA ARG A 92 -10.07 -10.23 4.41
C ARG A 92 -8.71 -10.90 4.52
N LEU A 93 -8.12 -10.89 5.70
CA LEU A 93 -6.86 -11.61 5.92
C LEU A 93 -7.10 -13.11 6.14
N GLN A 94 -8.26 -13.46 6.68
CA GLN A 94 -8.71 -14.84 6.87
C GLN A 94 -10.20 -14.96 6.61
N GLY A 95 -10.61 -16.06 5.97
CA GLY A 95 -12.00 -16.34 5.68
C GLY A 95 -12.21 -17.81 5.37
N THR A 96 -13.46 -18.20 5.14
CA THR A 96 -13.85 -19.59 4.79
C THR A 96 -14.44 -19.70 3.39
N ARG A 97 -14.56 -18.58 2.68
CA ARG A 97 -15.21 -18.50 1.36
C ARG A 97 -14.31 -17.79 0.32
N GLY A 98 -13.01 -17.94 0.44
CA GLY A 98 -12.06 -17.33 -0.48
C GLY A 98 -11.74 -15.87 -0.19
N GLN A 99 -12.08 -15.32 1.00
CA GLN A 99 -11.81 -13.90 1.29
C GLN A 99 -10.32 -13.62 1.49
N GLY A 100 -9.55 -14.52 2.09
CA GLY A 100 -8.10 -14.40 2.21
C GLY A 100 -7.43 -14.55 0.85
N LEU A 101 -7.88 -15.53 0.06
CA LEU A 101 -7.44 -15.71 -1.32
C LEU A 101 -7.78 -14.47 -2.20
N ALA A 102 -8.92 -13.81 -1.97
CA ALA A 102 -9.27 -12.58 -2.68
C ALA A 102 -8.30 -11.43 -2.36
N THR A 103 -7.86 -11.31 -1.12
CA THR A 103 -6.81 -10.35 -0.73
C THR A 103 -5.47 -10.68 -1.41
N TYR A 104 -5.07 -11.95 -1.44
CA TYR A 104 -3.88 -12.39 -2.16
C TYR A 104 -3.95 -12.05 -3.66
N LYS A 105 -5.08 -12.35 -4.31
CA LYS A 105 -5.29 -12.04 -5.73
C LYS A 105 -5.13 -10.54 -6.01
N GLU A 106 -5.66 -9.70 -5.13
CA GLU A 106 -5.53 -8.25 -5.25
C GLU A 106 -4.07 -7.81 -5.08
N LEU A 107 -3.37 -8.30 -4.06
CA LEU A 107 -1.95 -8.04 -3.84
C LEU A 107 -1.09 -8.39 -5.05
N VAL A 108 -1.28 -9.59 -5.61
CA VAL A 108 -0.50 -10.04 -6.79
C VAL A 108 -0.91 -9.29 -8.06
N ARG A 109 -2.18 -8.95 -8.22
CA ARG A 109 -2.66 -8.11 -9.34
C ARG A 109 -2.01 -6.72 -9.31
N ASN A 110 -1.89 -6.13 -8.12
CA ASN A 110 -1.31 -4.82 -7.91
C ASN A 110 0.22 -4.85 -7.76
N MET A 111 0.86 -6.02 -7.97
CA MET A 111 2.31 -6.15 -7.92
C MET A 111 2.98 -5.16 -8.88
N SER A 112 3.80 -4.28 -8.33
CA SER A 112 4.33 -3.10 -8.99
C SER A 112 5.83 -2.99 -8.84
N THR A 113 6.47 -2.43 -9.86
CA THR A 113 7.91 -2.12 -9.89
C THR A 113 8.12 -0.70 -10.39
N LYS A 114 9.34 -0.18 -10.31
CA LYS A 114 9.70 1.13 -10.88
C LYS A 114 9.35 1.24 -12.36
N THR A 115 9.49 0.17 -13.13
CA THR A 115 9.22 0.14 -14.58
C THR A 115 7.75 -0.12 -14.91
N LYS A 116 6.99 -0.66 -13.97
CA LYS A 116 5.55 -0.93 -14.12
C LYS A 116 4.81 -0.56 -12.82
N PRO A 117 4.64 0.74 -12.56
CA PRO A 117 4.07 1.23 -11.30
C PRO A 117 2.56 1.05 -11.18
N GLU A 118 1.85 0.76 -12.28
CA GLU A 118 0.39 0.62 -12.30
C GLU A 118 -0.11 -0.76 -11.82
N GLY A 119 0.80 -1.70 -11.54
CA GLY A 119 0.46 -3.08 -11.20
C GLY A 119 0.67 -4.07 -12.34
N GLY A 120 0.40 -5.36 -12.08
CA GLY A 120 0.53 -6.44 -13.06
C GLY A 120 1.98 -6.73 -13.49
N ALA A 121 2.95 -6.48 -12.62
CA ALA A 121 4.37 -6.63 -12.95
C ALA A 121 4.87 -8.09 -12.88
N LEU A 122 4.04 -9.06 -12.46
CA LEU A 122 4.49 -10.44 -12.21
C LEU A 122 5.19 -11.08 -13.42
N SER A 123 4.60 -11.01 -14.61
CA SER A 123 5.23 -11.57 -15.82
C SER A 123 6.56 -10.90 -16.14
N LEU A 124 6.62 -9.57 -16.05
CA LEU A 124 7.85 -8.81 -16.27
C LEU A 124 8.95 -9.19 -15.27
N ILE A 125 8.59 -9.46 -14.01
CA ILE A 125 9.53 -9.88 -12.96
C ILE A 125 10.12 -11.26 -13.30
N LEU A 126 9.27 -12.22 -13.73
CA LEU A 126 9.73 -13.56 -14.09
C LEU A 126 10.61 -13.54 -15.36
N ASP A 127 10.23 -12.79 -16.39
CA ASP A 127 11.03 -12.66 -17.61
C ASP A 127 12.38 -11.96 -17.34
N ARG A 128 12.37 -10.92 -16.48
CA ARG A 128 13.59 -10.23 -16.05
C ARG A 128 14.50 -11.14 -15.24
N TRP A 129 13.95 -11.97 -14.36
CA TRP A 129 14.71 -12.96 -13.61
C TRP A 129 15.44 -13.92 -14.54
N ILE A 130 14.75 -14.52 -15.54
CA ILE A 130 15.35 -15.41 -16.51
C ILE A 130 16.48 -14.72 -17.26
N SER A 131 16.24 -13.52 -17.79
CA SER A 131 17.23 -12.73 -18.49
C SER A 131 18.45 -12.40 -17.61
N GLY A 132 18.22 -12.09 -16.34
CA GLY A 132 19.30 -11.83 -15.37
C GLY A 132 20.14 -13.07 -15.08
N VAL A 133 19.53 -14.25 -14.96
CA VAL A 133 20.24 -15.52 -14.78
C VAL A 133 21.08 -15.87 -16.02
N GLN A 134 20.52 -15.65 -17.23
CA GLN A 134 21.24 -15.86 -18.48
C GLN A 134 22.46 -14.93 -18.58
N GLN A 135 22.28 -13.64 -18.32
CA GLN A 135 23.36 -12.67 -18.36
C GLN A 135 24.47 -13.00 -17.35
N ALA A 136 24.10 -13.36 -16.13
CA ALA A 136 25.07 -13.77 -15.11
C ALA A 136 25.82 -15.07 -15.48
N ALA A 137 25.20 -15.95 -16.27
CA ALA A 137 25.89 -17.13 -16.81
C ALA A 137 26.88 -16.76 -17.91
N VAL A 138 26.52 -15.83 -18.81
CA VAL A 138 27.38 -15.28 -19.85
C VAL A 138 28.60 -14.60 -19.22
N GLU A 139 28.42 -13.71 -18.28
CA GLU A 139 29.50 -12.99 -17.60
C GLU A 139 30.48 -13.93 -16.87
N ALA A 140 29.98 -15.00 -16.26
CA ALA A 140 30.81 -15.94 -15.52
C ALA A 140 31.55 -16.94 -16.42
N SER A 141 31.01 -17.27 -17.61
CA SER A 141 31.57 -18.27 -18.50
C SER A 141 32.39 -17.68 -19.67
N GLY A 142 32.14 -16.40 -20.01
CA GLY A 142 32.65 -15.76 -21.20
C GLY A 142 32.05 -16.27 -22.52
N LEU A 143 31.02 -17.14 -22.45
CA LEU A 143 30.35 -17.68 -23.63
C LEU A 143 29.38 -16.64 -24.23
N SER A 144 29.07 -16.75 -25.51
CA SER A 144 28.03 -15.92 -26.13
C SER A 144 26.61 -16.40 -25.76
N VAL A 145 25.63 -15.52 -25.87
CA VAL A 145 24.22 -15.85 -25.57
C VAL A 145 23.70 -17.00 -26.46
N THR A 146 24.24 -17.16 -27.65
CA THR A 146 23.86 -18.18 -28.62
C THR A 146 24.66 -19.49 -28.50
N ASP A 147 25.60 -19.57 -27.58
CA ASP A 147 26.42 -20.75 -27.38
C ASP A 147 25.62 -21.88 -26.73
N PRO A 148 25.51 -23.08 -27.33
CA PRO A 148 24.78 -24.20 -26.75
C PRO A 148 25.28 -24.62 -25.36
N ALA A 149 26.56 -24.39 -25.03
CA ALA A 149 27.14 -24.68 -23.73
C ALA A 149 26.67 -23.75 -22.62
N LEU A 150 25.98 -22.63 -22.94
CA LEU A 150 25.41 -21.72 -21.97
C LEU A 150 24.18 -22.31 -21.26
N SER A 151 23.35 -23.07 -21.98
CA SER A 151 22.07 -23.63 -21.44
C SER A 151 22.28 -24.46 -20.16
N PRO A 152 23.20 -25.42 -20.06
CA PRO A 152 23.45 -26.17 -18.83
C PRO A 152 23.89 -25.28 -17.65
N LEU A 153 24.60 -24.19 -17.91
CA LEU A 153 25.05 -23.25 -16.87
C LEU A 153 23.88 -22.44 -16.32
N VAL A 154 22.97 -22.01 -17.18
CA VAL A 154 21.75 -21.31 -16.79
C VAL A 154 20.84 -22.26 -15.97
N GLU A 155 20.65 -23.49 -16.45
CA GLU A 155 19.86 -24.50 -15.73
C GLU A 155 20.42 -24.81 -14.33
N LYS A 156 21.74 -24.90 -14.20
CA LYS A 156 22.40 -25.08 -12.90
C LYS A 156 22.11 -23.93 -11.94
N ARG A 157 22.14 -22.69 -12.43
CA ARG A 157 21.82 -21.50 -11.62
C ARG A 157 20.35 -21.46 -11.21
N ILE A 158 19.45 -21.76 -12.13
CA ILE A 158 18.02 -21.87 -11.84
C ILE A 158 17.78 -22.96 -10.80
N SER A 159 18.42 -24.12 -10.93
CA SER A 159 18.33 -25.22 -9.96
C SER A 159 18.82 -24.80 -8.56
N ALA A 160 19.84 -23.95 -8.47
CA ALA A 160 20.30 -23.43 -7.18
C ALA A 160 19.26 -22.50 -6.52
N VAL A 161 18.63 -21.61 -7.30
CA VAL A 161 17.51 -20.78 -6.81
C VAL A 161 16.34 -21.63 -6.35
N ILE A 162 15.98 -22.65 -7.13
CA ILE A 162 14.91 -23.60 -6.81
C ILE A 162 15.21 -24.34 -5.51
N ALA A 163 16.45 -24.82 -5.33
CA ALA A 163 16.85 -25.51 -4.11
C ALA A 163 16.71 -24.63 -2.86
N SER A 164 17.11 -23.35 -2.95
CA SER A 164 17.00 -22.41 -1.82
C SER A 164 15.55 -22.12 -1.41
N LEU A 165 14.60 -22.16 -2.34
CA LEU A 165 13.18 -21.94 -2.06
C LEU A 165 12.49 -23.23 -1.58
N SER A 166 12.98 -24.40 -1.98
CA SER A 166 12.33 -25.70 -1.70
C SER A 166 12.28 -26.04 -0.22
N GLU A 167 13.15 -25.46 0.61
CA GLU A 167 13.16 -25.65 2.06
C GLU A 167 12.03 -24.88 2.79
N MET A 168 11.42 -23.92 2.11
CA MET A 168 10.31 -23.14 2.67
C MET A 168 8.98 -23.89 2.55
N VAL A 169 8.01 -23.52 3.36
CA VAL A 169 6.62 -24.05 3.27
C VAL A 169 6.10 -23.80 1.84
N HIS A 170 5.58 -24.84 1.19
CA HIS A 170 5.15 -24.82 -0.22
C HIS A 170 6.25 -24.52 -1.25
N GLY A 171 7.51 -24.45 -0.82
CA GLY A 171 8.63 -24.08 -1.67
C GLY A 171 8.85 -25.03 -2.84
N PHE A 172 8.62 -26.33 -2.65
CA PHE A 172 8.79 -27.35 -3.70
C PHE A 172 7.89 -27.10 -4.92
N ASP A 173 6.59 -26.89 -4.69
CA ASP A 173 5.64 -26.62 -5.79
C ASP A 173 5.88 -25.27 -6.44
N PHE A 174 6.19 -24.25 -5.64
CA PHE A 174 6.56 -22.92 -6.14
C PHE A 174 7.78 -23.01 -7.05
N ALA A 175 8.81 -23.69 -6.64
CA ALA A 175 10.03 -23.91 -7.39
C ALA A 175 9.79 -24.71 -8.69
N ARG A 176 8.92 -25.72 -8.64
CA ARG A 176 8.50 -26.51 -9.81
C ARG A 176 7.80 -25.63 -10.85
N LEU A 177 6.94 -24.70 -10.41
CA LEU A 177 6.25 -23.78 -11.30
C LEU A 177 7.21 -22.76 -11.93
N LEU A 178 8.21 -22.27 -11.18
CA LEU A 178 9.28 -21.44 -11.75
C LEU A 178 10.07 -22.19 -12.83
N THR A 179 10.35 -23.48 -12.62
CA THR A 179 11.02 -24.33 -13.62
C THR A 179 10.17 -24.48 -14.87
N LEU A 180 8.85 -24.70 -14.68
CA LEU A 180 7.92 -24.83 -15.80
C LEU A 180 7.83 -23.54 -16.60
N TYR A 181 7.76 -22.39 -15.92
CA TYR A 181 7.78 -21.07 -16.55
C TYR A 181 9.06 -20.85 -17.36
N TYR A 182 10.22 -21.19 -16.80
CA TYR A 182 11.51 -21.07 -17.49
C TYR A 182 11.55 -21.93 -18.76
N ARG A 183 11.13 -23.21 -18.69
CA ARG A 183 11.11 -24.10 -19.87
C ARG A 183 10.15 -23.58 -20.95
N ALA A 184 8.97 -23.09 -20.56
CA ALA A 184 8.02 -22.49 -21.46
C ALA A 184 8.58 -21.19 -22.10
N HIS A 185 9.32 -20.41 -21.35
CA HIS A 185 10.01 -19.21 -21.86
C HIS A 185 11.04 -19.56 -22.94
N LEU A 186 11.86 -20.60 -22.73
CA LEU A 186 12.86 -21.06 -23.69
C LEU A 186 12.24 -21.63 -24.98
N SER A 187 11.13 -22.34 -24.87
CA SER A 187 10.46 -22.95 -26.02
C SER A 187 9.51 -22.00 -26.74
N GLY A 188 9.28 -20.79 -26.21
CA GLY A 188 8.27 -19.87 -26.74
C GLY A 188 6.82 -20.32 -26.51
N ASP A 189 6.58 -21.18 -25.49
CA ASP A 189 5.26 -21.68 -25.12
C ASP A 189 4.52 -20.69 -24.24
N ASP A 190 3.87 -19.71 -24.88
CA ASP A 190 3.11 -18.67 -24.18
C ASP A 190 1.86 -19.21 -23.47
N GLU A 191 1.32 -20.35 -23.92
CA GLU A 191 0.17 -20.99 -23.27
C GLU A 191 0.55 -21.53 -21.89
N THR A 192 1.65 -22.26 -21.79
CA THR A 192 2.14 -22.77 -20.50
C THR A 192 2.59 -21.61 -19.60
N LYS A 193 3.23 -20.57 -20.13
CA LYS A 193 3.54 -19.34 -19.35
C LYS A 193 2.27 -18.72 -18.75
N ALA A 194 1.21 -18.58 -19.54
CA ALA A 194 -0.06 -18.02 -19.06
C ALA A 194 -0.71 -18.87 -17.96
N LYS A 195 -0.68 -20.22 -18.09
CA LYS A 195 -1.16 -21.15 -17.07
C LYS A 195 -0.37 -21.03 -15.75
N VAL A 196 0.94 -20.91 -15.82
CA VAL A 196 1.78 -20.71 -14.63
C VAL A 196 1.48 -19.36 -13.98
N LEU A 197 1.34 -18.28 -14.74
CA LEU A 197 0.94 -16.97 -14.23
C LEU A 197 -0.46 -17.01 -13.59
N LYS A 198 -1.41 -17.73 -14.17
CA LYS A 198 -2.74 -17.97 -13.59
C LYS A 198 -2.62 -18.61 -12.21
N TRP A 199 -1.73 -19.59 -12.07
CA TRP A 199 -1.50 -20.24 -10.78
C TRP A 199 -0.90 -19.27 -9.74
N PHE A 200 0.15 -18.54 -10.08
CA PHE A 200 0.75 -17.55 -9.19
C PHE A 200 -0.21 -16.43 -8.77
N ARG A 201 -1.21 -16.13 -9.59
CA ARG A 201 -2.28 -15.18 -9.24
C ARG A 201 -3.37 -15.79 -8.35
N GLY A 202 -3.29 -17.08 -8.02
CA GLY A 202 -4.31 -17.78 -7.21
C GLY A 202 -5.63 -17.99 -7.96
N GLU A 203 -5.61 -18.06 -9.28
CA GLU A 203 -6.82 -18.09 -10.13
C GLU A 203 -7.33 -19.53 -10.41
N TYR A 204 -6.63 -20.56 -9.99
CA TYR A 204 -7.11 -21.95 -10.06
C TYR A 204 -8.15 -22.20 -8.98
N ALA A 205 -9.32 -22.70 -9.37
CA ALA A 205 -10.42 -23.00 -8.45
C ALA A 205 -10.23 -24.33 -7.73
N THR A 206 -9.61 -25.33 -8.41
CA THR A 206 -9.47 -26.70 -7.88
C THR A 206 -8.07 -27.28 -8.11
N LYS A 207 -7.67 -28.17 -7.20
CA LYS A 207 -6.43 -28.96 -7.35
C LYS A 207 -6.45 -29.84 -8.60
N THR A 208 -7.64 -30.34 -9.01
CA THR A 208 -7.80 -31.15 -10.21
C THR A 208 -7.44 -30.37 -11.46
N GLU A 209 -7.94 -29.14 -11.61
CA GLU A 209 -7.62 -28.24 -12.71
C GLU A 209 -6.10 -27.95 -12.75
N ALA A 210 -5.50 -27.56 -11.63
CA ALA A 210 -4.07 -27.31 -11.54
C ALA A 210 -3.22 -28.54 -11.89
N ARG A 211 -3.68 -29.74 -11.50
CA ARG A 211 -3.00 -30.99 -11.83
C ARG A 211 -3.08 -31.31 -13.33
N GLN A 212 -4.23 -31.11 -13.94
CA GLN A 212 -4.40 -31.34 -15.37
C GLN A 212 -3.59 -30.41 -16.23
N GLU A 213 -3.56 -29.12 -15.87
CA GLU A 213 -2.91 -28.09 -16.68
C GLU A 213 -1.40 -27.94 -16.41
N LEU A 214 -0.95 -28.12 -15.15
CA LEU A 214 0.42 -27.84 -14.71
C LEU A 214 1.12 -29.04 -14.05
N GLY A 215 0.40 -30.13 -13.81
CA GLY A 215 0.92 -31.29 -13.11
C GLY A 215 1.14 -31.07 -11.61
N VAL A 216 0.70 -29.95 -11.02
CA VAL A 216 0.80 -29.67 -9.56
C VAL A 216 -0.52 -30.00 -8.86
N ASN A 217 -0.43 -30.58 -7.65
CA ASN A 217 -1.62 -30.97 -6.90
C ASN A 217 -1.89 -30.03 -5.72
N ILE A 218 -1.61 -28.75 -5.91
CA ILE A 218 -1.79 -27.71 -4.90
C ILE A 218 -2.34 -26.45 -5.57
N VAL A 219 -3.15 -25.72 -4.83
CA VAL A 219 -3.66 -24.37 -5.18
C VAL A 219 -3.53 -23.47 -3.96
N ILE A 220 -3.40 -22.19 -4.18
CA ILE A 220 -3.34 -21.19 -3.10
C ILE A 220 -4.73 -21.06 -2.46
N THR A 221 -4.78 -21.04 -1.13
CA THR A 221 -6.02 -21.06 -0.35
C THR A 221 -6.09 -19.90 0.65
N ASP A 222 -7.24 -19.74 1.34
CA ASP A 222 -7.43 -18.79 2.43
C ASP A 222 -6.44 -18.98 3.59
N ASP A 223 -5.94 -20.21 3.79
CA ASP A 223 -5.10 -20.54 4.93
C ASP A 223 -3.61 -20.26 4.66
N ASP A 224 -3.14 -20.47 3.42
CA ASP A 224 -1.71 -20.51 3.09
C ASP A 224 -1.21 -19.37 2.19
N TRP A 225 -2.07 -18.48 1.74
CA TRP A 225 -1.70 -17.37 0.83
C TRP A 225 -0.52 -16.53 1.33
N TYR A 226 -0.38 -16.35 2.64
CA TYR A 226 0.71 -15.57 3.22
C TYR A 226 2.06 -16.29 3.06
N GLU A 227 2.08 -17.62 3.11
CA GLU A 227 3.30 -18.39 2.87
C GLU A 227 3.84 -18.15 1.45
N TYR A 228 2.96 -18.02 0.47
CA TYR A 228 3.36 -17.70 -0.90
C TYR A 228 3.91 -16.27 -1.05
N LEU A 229 3.45 -15.31 -0.27
CA LEU A 229 4.06 -13.98 -0.25
C LEU A 229 5.48 -14.00 0.34
N LYS A 230 5.74 -14.82 1.37
CA LYS A 230 7.11 -15.04 1.88
C LYS A 230 8.01 -15.68 0.82
N LEU A 231 7.50 -16.67 0.09
CA LEU A 231 8.21 -17.26 -1.04
C LEU A 231 8.53 -16.24 -2.14
N PHE A 232 7.56 -15.38 -2.49
CA PHE A 232 7.81 -14.31 -3.44
C PHE A 232 8.90 -13.35 -2.94
N ALA A 233 8.88 -12.95 -1.67
CA ALA A 233 9.89 -12.04 -1.13
C ALA A 233 11.31 -12.62 -1.28
N CYS A 234 11.51 -13.91 -0.95
CA CYS A 234 12.77 -14.60 -1.14
C CYS A 234 13.14 -14.76 -2.62
N PHE A 235 12.17 -15.10 -3.47
CA PHE A 235 12.38 -15.20 -4.93
C PHE A 235 12.79 -13.86 -5.55
N LEU A 236 12.17 -12.75 -5.15
CA LEU A 236 12.46 -11.43 -5.66
C LEU A 236 13.90 -11.00 -5.41
N LYS A 237 14.52 -11.44 -4.31
CA LYS A 237 15.96 -11.24 -4.07
C LYS A 237 16.80 -11.95 -5.14
N GLN A 238 16.40 -13.16 -5.53
CA GLN A 238 17.06 -13.90 -6.61
C GLN A 238 16.82 -13.27 -8.00
N ALA A 239 15.75 -12.51 -8.13
CA ALA A 239 15.42 -11.73 -9.32
C ALA A 239 16.05 -10.31 -9.32
N ASN A 240 17.05 -10.08 -8.45
CA ASN A 240 17.77 -8.81 -8.30
C ASN A 240 16.90 -7.62 -7.85
N TYR A 241 15.82 -7.87 -7.12
CA TYR A 241 15.11 -6.84 -6.36
C TYR A 241 15.66 -6.76 -4.93
N ALA A 242 15.52 -5.61 -4.29
CA ALA A 242 15.98 -5.41 -2.92
C ALA A 242 15.09 -6.12 -1.88
N GLY A 243 13.81 -6.30 -2.19
CA GLY A 243 12.83 -6.96 -1.33
C GLY A 243 11.39 -6.69 -1.79
N MET A 244 10.44 -7.03 -0.95
CA MET A 244 9.01 -6.81 -1.18
C MET A 244 8.39 -6.00 -0.04
N LEU A 245 7.52 -5.04 -0.38
CA LEU A 245 6.71 -4.30 0.58
C LEU A 245 5.23 -4.59 0.33
N ILE A 246 4.53 -5.07 1.35
CA ILE A 246 3.09 -5.32 1.36
C ILE A 246 2.41 -4.13 2.05
N LEU A 247 1.46 -3.50 1.36
CA LEU A 247 0.65 -2.41 1.86
C LEU A 247 -0.81 -2.85 1.93
N ILE A 248 -1.40 -2.86 3.11
CA ILE A 248 -2.80 -3.24 3.31
C ILE A 248 -3.52 -2.08 4.01
N ASP A 249 -4.45 -1.46 3.31
CA ASP A 249 -5.27 -0.37 3.84
C ASP A 249 -6.67 -0.87 4.24
N GLU A 250 -7.48 0.01 4.82
CA GLU A 250 -8.86 -0.22 5.23
C GLU A 250 -9.04 -1.35 6.27
N LEU A 251 -8.14 -1.43 7.26
CA LEU A 251 -8.22 -2.39 8.36
C LEU A 251 -9.56 -2.30 9.13
N VAL A 252 -10.25 -1.17 9.03
CA VAL A 252 -11.60 -0.96 9.58
C VAL A 252 -12.61 -2.01 9.10
N ASN A 253 -12.40 -2.62 7.93
CA ASN A 253 -13.26 -3.68 7.42
C ASN A 253 -13.15 -4.99 8.21
N ILE A 254 -12.02 -5.24 8.91
CA ILE A 254 -11.93 -6.33 9.88
C ILE A 254 -12.70 -5.96 11.16
N TYR A 255 -12.54 -4.74 11.64
CA TYR A 255 -13.27 -4.23 12.81
C TYR A 255 -14.80 -4.33 12.62
N LYS A 256 -15.31 -4.06 11.41
CA LYS A 256 -16.73 -4.12 11.05
C LYS A 256 -17.29 -5.55 10.97
N ILE A 257 -16.47 -6.62 10.97
CA ILE A 257 -16.95 -8.00 10.92
C ILE A 257 -17.85 -8.27 12.14
N PRO A 258 -19.15 -8.61 11.95
CA PRO A 258 -20.09 -8.80 13.08
C PRO A 258 -19.70 -9.99 13.96
N ASN A 259 -19.35 -11.13 13.34
CA ASN A 259 -19.00 -12.37 14.04
C ASN A 259 -17.64 -12.25 14.73
N ALA A 260 -17.63 -12.40 16.07
CA ALA A 260 -16.42 -12.27 16.88
C ALA A 260 -15.35 -13.32 16.54
N ILE A 261 -15.77 -14.58 16.29
CA ILE A 261 -14.84 -15.66 15.97
C ILE A 261 -14.15 -15.39 14.62
N THR A 262 -14.91 -15.00 13.59
CA THR A 262 -14.36 -14.66 12.29
C THR A 262 -13.39 -13.47 12.40
N ARG A 263 -13.73 -12.46 13.22
CA ARG A 263 -12.87 -11.31 13.47
C ARG A 263 -11.58 -11.74 14.16
N GLN A 264 -11.65 -12.61 15.15
CA GLN A 264 -10.50 -13.16 15.86
C GLN A 264 -9.56 -13.91 14.91
N TYR A 265 -10.04 -14.74 14.00
CA TYR A 265 -9.17 -15.40 13.00
C TYR A 265 -8.39 -14.43 12.14
N ASN A 266 -8.97 -13.26 11.82
CA ASN A 266 -8.23 -12.22 11.12
C ASN A 266 -7.13 -11.61 11.99
N TYR A 267 -7.37 -11.42 13.30
CA TYR A 267 -6.36 -10.96 14.24
C TYR A 267 -5.25 -12.00 14.48
N GLU A 268 -5.59 -13.29 14.47
CA GLU A 268 -4.60 -14.38 14.52
C GLU A 268 -3.70 -14.38 13.28
N LYS A 269 -4.24 -14.07 12.09
CA LYS A 269 -3.44 -13.91 10.88
C LYS A 269 -2.47 -12.72 11.01
N ILE A 270 -2.91 -11.58 11.55
CA ILE A 270 -2.04 -10.44 11.86
C ILE A 270 -0.95 -10.84 12.85
N LEU A 271 -1.29 -11.57 13.91
CA LEU A 271 -0.32 -12.05 14.89
C LEU A 271 0.72 -12.98 14.25
N THR A 272 0.30 -13.85 13.33
CA THR A 272 1.22 -14.73 12.58
C THR A 272 2.21 -13.90 11.76
N MET A 273 1.73 -12.91 10.99
CA MET A 273 2.57 -12.00 10.20
C MET A 273 3.57 -11.25 11.08
N TYR A 274 3.09 -10.72 12.21
CA TYR A 274 3.92 -10.02 13.18
C TYR A 274 5.01 -10.94 13.77
N ASN A 275 4.62 -12.11 14.26
CA ASN A 275 5.56 -13.05 14.86
C ASN A 275 6.61 -13.53 13.85
N ASP A 276 6.22 -13.87 12.61
CA ASP A 276 7.14 -14.30 11.58
C ASP A 276 8.18 -13.21 11.24
N THR A 277 7.76 -11.95 11.24
CA THR A 277 8.67 -10.82 11.07
C THR A 277 9.64 -10.71 12.26
N MET A 278 9.14 -10.74 13.49
CA MET A 278 9.97 -10.58 14.70
C MET A 278 10.88 -11.77 14.97
N GLN A 279 10.53 -12.97 14.52
CA GLN A 279 11.29 -14.20 14.70
C GLN A 279 12.24 -14.52 13.54
N GLY A 280 12.33 -13.67 12.52
CA GLY A 280 13.19 -13.89 11.35
C GLY A 280 12.71 -15.02 10.40
N LYS A 281 11.44 -15.44 10.51
CA LYS A 281 10.82 -16.40 9.58
C LYS A 281 10.39 -15.74 8.25
N ALA A 282 10.16 -14.44 8.26
CA ALA A 282 10.00 -13.62 7.08
C ALA A 282 11.35 -12.96 6.75
N GLN A 283 11.74 -12.95 5.49
CA GLN A 283 12.98 -12.34 5.01
C GLN A 283 12.70 -11.47 3.78
N HIS A 284 13.43 -10.39 3.63
CA HIS A 284 13.27 -9.45 2.52
C HIS A 284 11.83 -8.92 2.38
N LEU A 285 11.09 -8.82 3.48
CA LEU A 285 9.65 -8.57 3.49
C LEU A 285 9.29 -7.44 4.47
N GLY A 286 8.60 -6.42 3.97
CA GLY A 286 7.95 -5.41 4.80
C GLY A 286 6.43 -5.54 4.74
N ILE A 287 5.75 -5.32 5.86
CA ILE A 287 4.29 -5.33 5.94
C ILE A 287 3.84 -4.06 6.64
N ILE A 288 2.98 -3.27 5.99
CA ILE A 288 2.36 -2.09 6.58
C ILE A 288 0.84 -2.25 6.52
N LEU A 289 0.20 -2.20 7.68
CA LEU A 289 -1.25 -2.22 7.83
C LEU A 289 -1.74 -0.82 8.21
N CYS A 290 -2.82 -0.33 7.59
CA CYS A 290 -3.40 0.97 7.93
C CYS A 290 -4.80 0.86 8.50
N GLY A 291 -5.05 1.65 9.55
CA GLY A 291 -6.34 1.68 10.22
C GLY A 291 -6.64 2.97 10.98
N THR A 292 -7.83 3.04 11.54
CA THR A 292 -8.25 4.14 12.43
C THR A 292 -7.91 3.82 13.89
N PRO A 293 -7.84 4.83 14.78
CA PRO A 293 -7.67 4.60 16.22
C PRO A 293 -8.74 3.64 16.76
N GLN A 294 -10.00 3.79 16.34
CA GLN A 294 -11.08 2.92 16.77
C GLN A 294 -10.83 1.45 16.40
N CYS A 295 -10.38 1.15 15.18
CA CYS A 295 -10.13 -0.23 14.78
C CYS A 295 -8.94 -0.87 15.51
N MET A 296 -8.04 -0.06 16.08
CA MET A 296 -6.94 -0.55 16.90
C MET A 296 -7.33 -0.73 18.37
N GLU A 297 -7.92 0.31 18.97
CA GLU A 297 -8.01 0.51 20.41
C GLU A 297 -9.29 0.03 21.06
N ASP A 298 -10.37 -0.10 20.29
CA ASP A 298 -11.64 -0.59 20.84
C ASP A 298 -11.44 -1.92 21.57
N PRO A 299 -11.68 -1.97 22.92
CA PRO A 299 -11.40 -3.16 23.71
C PRO A 299 -12.33 -4.34 23.43
N ARG A 300 -13.43 -4.11 22.71
CA ARG A 300 -14.42 -5.15 22.38
C ARG A 300 -14.24 -5.70 20.97
N ARG A 301 -13.84 -4.86 20.02
CA ARG A 301 -13.83 -5.21 18.60
C ARG A 301 -12.53 -4.88 17.88
N GLY A 302 -11.71 -3.96 18.40
CA GLY A 302 -10.45 -3.53 17.81
C GLY A 302 -9.37 -4.61 17.88
N VAL A 303 -8.21 -4.31 17.30
CA VAL A 303 -7.03 -5.19 17.34
C VAL A 303 -6.64 -5.49 18.80
N TYR A 304 -6.81 -4.52 19.70
CA TYR A 304 -6.52 -4.68 21.14
C TYR A 304 -7.55 -5.52 21.90
N SER A 305 -8.66 -5.90 21.29
CA SER A 305 -9.56 -6.92 21.82
C SER A 305 -8.92 -8.31 21.86
N TYR A 306 -7.90 -8.54 21.02
CA TYR A 306 -7.12 -9.76 21.00
C TYR A 306 -5.85 -9.59 21.85
N GLU A 307 -5.85 -10.20 23.02
CA GLU A 307 -4.82 -10.00 24.08
C GLU A 307 -3.39 -10.20 23.57
N ALA A 308 -3.18 -11.21 22.72
CA ALA A 308 -1.86 -11.49 22.17
C ALA A 308 -1.31 -10.37 21.28
N LEU A 309 -2.16 -9.64 20.56
CA LEU A 309 -1.75 -8.45 19.82
C LEU A 309 -1.65 -7.24 20.75
N ARG A 310 -2.60 -7.07 21.66
CA ARG A 310 -2.55 -5.96 22.63
C ARG A 310 -1.23 -5.93 23.39
N SER A 311 -0.78 -7.06 23.92
CA SER A 311 0.47 -7.14 24.67
C SER A 311 1.74 -6.80 23.86
N ARG A 312 1.69 -6.91 22.53
CA ARG A 312 2.82 -6.64 21.63
C ARG A 312 2.79 -5.26 21.00
N LEU A 313 1.59 -4.70 20.85
CA LEU A 313 1.36 -3.47 20.10
C LEU A 313 0.96 -2.30 21.00
N ALA A 314 0.63 -2.57 22.28
CA ALA A 314 0.30 -1.50 23.23
C ALA A 314 1.45 -0.51 23.35
N GLU A 315 1.07 0.74 23.50
CA GLU A 315 2.02 1.84 23.64
C GLU A 315 2.94 1.69 24.86
N GLY A 316 4.17 2.13 24.68
CA GLY A 316 5.13 2.26 25.78
C GLY A 316 4.67 3.33 26.77
N ARG A 317 5.17 3.27 28.00
CA ARG A 317 4.80 4.19 29.12
C ARG A 317 5.07 5.67 28.80
N PHE A 318 5.91 5.97 27.83
CA PHE A 318 6.35 7.32 27.46
C PHE A 318 5.71 7.85 26.17
N SER A 319 4.82 7.09 25.52
CA SER A 319 4.20 7.47 24.25
C SER A 319 3.33 8.73 24.34
N GLY A 320 2.80 9.05 25.52
CA GLY A 320 2.02 10.27 25.73
C GLY A 320 2.85 11.57 25.72
N THR A 321 4.16 11.48 25.93
CA THR A 321 5.07 12.64 26.01
C THR A 321 6.09 12.71 24.87
N HIS A 322 6.39 11.58 24.23
CA HIS A 322 7.42 11.48 23.20
C HIS A 322 6.92 10.63 22.03
N LYS A 323 7.18 11.08 20.79
CA LYS A 323 6.94 10.25 19.60
C LYS A 323 7.93 9.09 19.60
N ASP A 324 7.41 7.86 19.51
CA ASP A 324 8.20 6.65 19.29
C ASP A 324 7.92 6.10 17.89
N LEU A 325 8.77 6.45 16.93
CA LEU A 325 8.68 5.97 15.54
C LEU A 325 9.40 4.63 15.33
N LEU A 326 10.03 4.07 16.37
CA LEU A 326 10.58 2.71 16.34
C LEU A 326 9.55 1.67 16.78
N SER A 327 8.49 2.10 17.47
CA SER A 327 7.35 1.24 17.84
C SER A 327 6.68 0.63 16.61
N PRO A 328 6.14 -0.60 16.71
CA PRO A 328 5.35 -1.20 15.63
C PRO A 328 4.15 -0.36 15.18
N VAL A 329 3.65 0.54 16.03
CA VAL A 329 2.49 1.40 15.73
C VAL A 329 2.95 2.84 15.57
N ILE A 330 2.81 3.37 14.36
CA ILE A 330 3.04 4.78 14.02
C ILE A 330 1.68 5.49 14.00
N ARG A 331 1.51 6.48 14.88
CA ARG A 331 0.31 7.32 14.94
C ARG A 331 0.51 8.59 14.16
N LEU A 332 -0.32 8.79 13.14
CA LEU A 332 -0.33 10.04 12.39
C LEU A 332 -1.06 11.13 13.18
N GLN A 333 -0.30 12.12 13.60
CA GLN A 333 -0.89 13.31 14.19
C GLN A 333 -1.54 14.18 13.10
N PRO A 334 -2.58 14.95 13.42
CA PRO A 334 -3.08 16.01 12.54
C PRO A 334 -1.94 16.92 12.07
N LEU A 335 -2.05 17.49 10.86
CA LEU A 335 -1.14 18.54 10.44
C LEU A 335 -1.38 19.79 11.28
N THR A 336 -0.31 20.50 11.61
CA THR A 336 -0.41 21.80 12.32
C THR A 336 -0.97 22.88 11.39
N PRO A 337 -1.51 24.00 11.92
CA PRO A 337 -1.92 25.13 11.08
C PRO A 337 -0.82 25.63 10.14
N GLU A 338 0.44 25.66 10.61
CA GLU A 338 1.59 26.07 9.81
C GLU A 338 1.87 25.07 8.68
N GLU A 339 1.77 23.77 8.97
CA GLU A 339 1.91 22.72 7.96
C GLU A 339 0.79 22.77 6.92
N MET A 340 -0.45 23.07 7.35
CA MET A 340 -1.57 23.28 6.45
C MET A 340 -1.38 24.53 5.57
N LEU A 341 -0.85 25.63 6.13
CA LEU A 341 -0.52 26.81 5.36
C LEU A 341 0.50 26.50 4.25
N ILE A 342 1.57 25.80 4.57
CA ILE A 342 2.56 25.36 3.56
C ILE A 342 1.90 24.48 2.47
N LEU A 343 0.92 23.66 2.85
CA LEU A 343 0.21 22.81 1.90
C LEU A 343 -0.64 23.65 0.92
N VAL A 344 -1.41 24.63 1.42
CA VAL A 344 -2.23 25.49 0.57
C VAL A 344 -1.38 26.43 -0.30
N GLU A 345 -0.23 26.94 0.18
CA GLU A 345 0.75 27.67 -0.63
C GLU A 345 1.23 26.83 -1.82
N LYS A 346 1.61 25.57 -1.57
CA LYS A 346 2.01 24.65 -2.64
C LYS A 346 0.89 24.40 -3.65
N LEU A 347 -0.36 24.27 -3.19
CA LEU A 347 -1.51 24.06 -4.07
C LEU A 347 -1.75 25.32 -4.95
N ALA A 348 -1.66 26.52 -4.39
CA ALA A 348 -1.79 27.77 -5.14
C ALA A 348 -0.73 27.89 -6.23
N ASP A 349 0.53 27.59 -5.91
CA ASP A 349 1.64 27.61 -6.87
C ASP A 349 1.45 26.57 -7.99
N ILE A 350 1.01 25.36 -7.65
CA ILE A 350 0.75 24.30 -8.63
C ILE A 350 -0.40 24.69 -9.55
N HIS A 351 -1.48 25.25 -8.99
CA HIS A 351 -2.64 25.69 -9.74
C HIS A 351 -2.28 26.84 -10.70
N ALA A 352 -1.56 27.84 -10.21
CA ALA A 352 -1.10 28.97 -11.03
C ALA A 352 -0.18 28.49 -12.18
N GLY A 353 0.75 27.58 -11.89
CA GLY A 353 1.63 27.00 -12.90
C GLY A 353 0.91 26.10 -13.91
N LEU A 354 -0.16 25.41 -13.51
CA LEU A 354 -0.97 24.57 -14.38
C LEU A 354 -1.76 25.38 -15.41
N TYR A 355 -2.38 26.48 -14.96
CA TYR A 355 -3.24 27.33 -15.77
C TYR A 355 -2.50 28.57 -16.33
N GLU A 356 -1.18 28.66 -16.10
CA GLU A 356 -0.29 29.69 -16.68
C GLU A 356 -0.70 31.13 -16.34
N TYR A 357 -1.07 31.37 -15.08
CA TYR A 357 -1.34 32.70 -14.57
C TYR A 357 -0.39 33.07 -13.41
N GLU A 358 -0.23 34.36 -13.14
CA GLU A 358 0.50 34.80 -11.97
C GLU A 358 -0.33 34.53 -10.71
N GLN A 359 0.29 33.89 -9.70
CA GLN A 359 -0.40 33.53 -8.45
C GLN A 359 -1.00 34.80 -7.81
N ILE A 360 -2.33 34.80 -7.60
CA ILE A 360 -3.12 35.97 -7.21
C ILE A 360 -3.63 35.92 -5.77
N VAL A 361 -3.52 34.77 -5.10
CA VAL A 361 -3.98 34.61 -3.72
C VAL A 361 -2.90 35.15 -2.78
N ALA A 362 -3.20 36.18 -2.04
CA ALA A 362 -2.25 36.76 -1.08
C ALA A 362 -2.00 35.80 0.08
N GLN A 363 -0.81 35.82 0.67
CA GLN A 363 -0.47 35.01 1.82
C GLN A 363 -1.45 35.24 2.99
N GLN A 364 -1.91 36.47 3.20
CA GLN A 364 -2.90 36.81 4.23
C GLN A 364 -4.24 36.09 3.96
N ASP A 365 -4.69 36.01 2.70
CA ASP A 365 -5.93 35.30 2.36
C ASP A 365 -5.83 33.80 2.61
N MET A 366 -4.64 33.21 2.45
CA MET A 366 -4.39 31.79 2.81
C MET A 366 -4.41 31.57 4.32
N VAL A 367 -3.85 32.51 5.09
CA VAL A 367 -3.92 32.49 6.56
C VAL A 367 -5.37 32.62 7.01
N ASP A 368 -6.11 33.61 6.48
CA ASP A 368 -7.52 33.82 6.81
C ASP A 368 -8.36 32.54 6.48
N PHE A 369 -8.07 31.88 5.34
CA PHE A 369 -8.69 30.62 4.97
C PHE A 369 -8.42 29.54 6.03
N ILE A 370 -7.18 29.34 6.43
CA ILE A 370 -6.80 28.34 7.44
C ILE A 370 -7.43 28.66 8.81
N GLU A 371 -7.46 29.93 9.22
CA GLU A 371 -8.09 30.36 10.46
C GLU A 371 -9.59 30.07 10.45
N ILE A 372 -10.29 30.29 9.33
CA ILE A 372 -11.70 29.97 9.17
C ILE A 372 -11.91 28.45 9.27
N GLU A 373 -11.10 27.68 8.58
CA GLU A 373 -11.15 26.23 8.62
C GLU A 373 -11.01 25.69 10.05
N PHE A 374 -9.99 26.11 10.77
CA PHE A 374 -9.75 25.72 12.16
C PHE A 374 -10.75 26.30 13.15
N GLY A 375 -11.30 27.48 12.88
CA GLY A 375 -12.30 28.13 13.76
C GLY A 375 -13.71 27.57 13.67
N ARG A 376 -14.07 26.89 12.56
CA ARG A 376 -15.42 26.32 12.33
C ARG A 376 -15.63 25.01 13.08
N ILE A 377 -14.60 24.30 13.36
CA ILE A 377 -14.64 23.00 14.00
C ILE A 377 -14.48 23.23 15.49
N GLY A 378 -15.53 22.97 16.26
CA GLY A 378 -15.45 23.01 17.71
C GLY A 378 -14.27 22.16 18.21
N ALA A 379 -13.82 22.41 19.41
CA ALA A 379 -12.60 21.85 20.01
C ALA A 379 -12.40 20.32 19.89
N ASP A 380 -13.46 19.58 19.53
CA ASP A 380 -13.50 18.11 19.48
C ASP A 380 -13.45 17.52 18.05
N SER A 381 -13.50 18.33 16.98
CA SER A 381 -13.48 17.82 15.61
C SER A 381 -12.15 18.15 14.92
N HIS A 382 -11.46 17.12 14.48
CA HIS A 382 -10.18 17.24 13.79
C HIS A 382 -10.38 17.55 12.31
N ILE A 383 -9.92 18.73 11.89
CA ILE A 383 -9.82 19.09 10.46
C ILE A 383 -8.94 18.08 9.72
N THR A 384 -9.40 17.64 8.56
CA THR A 384 -8.64 16.71 7.76
C THR A 384 -7.95 17.41 6.59
N PRO A 385 -6.70 17.05 6.25
CA PRO A 385 -6.05 17.57 5.06
C PRO A 385 -6.88 17.38 3.77
N ARG A 386 -7.68 16.32 3.70
CA ARG A 386 -8.55 16.03 2.54
C ARG A 386 -9.59 17.14 2.32
N GLU A 387 -10.23 17.59 3.39
CA GLU A 387 -11.27 18.63 3.34
C GLU A 387 -10.64 19.97 2.98
N VAL A 388 -9.60 20.38 3.69
CA VAL A 388 -8.87 21.63 3.43
C VAL A 388 -8.36 21.69 1.98
N ILE A 389 -7.78 20.62 1.47
CA ILE A 389 -7.29 20.56 0.09
C ILE A 389 -8.43 20.76 -0.91
N ARG A 390 -9.54 20.04 -0.74
CA ARG A 390 -10.69 20.11 -1.65
C ARG A 390 -11.26 21.51 -1.68
N ASP A 391 -11.51 22.07 -0.52
CA ASP A 391 -12.16 23.37 -0.37
C ASP A 391 -11.26 24.51 -0.84
N PHE A 392 -9.94 24.42 -0.60
CA PHE A 392 -9.00 25.39 -1.12
C PHE A 392 -8.84 25.33 -2.66
N ILE A 393 -8.84 24.11 -3.24
CA ILE A 393 -8.82 23.98 -4.72
C ILE A 393 -10.08 24.59 -5.33
N GLU A 394 -11.25 24.45 -4.68
CA GLU A 394 -12.49 25.10 -5.13
C GLU A 394 -12.38 26.61 -5.10
N VAL A 395 -11.82 27.21 -4.06
CA VAL A 395 -11.53 28.64 -3.98
C VAL A 395 -10.61 29.08 -5.13
N LEU A 396 -9.53 28.33 -5.39
CA LEU A 396 -8.60 28.62 -6.50
C LEU A 396 -9.30 28.58 -7.87
N ASP A 397 -10.14 27.57 -8.11
CA ASP A 397 -10.89 27.43 -9.35
C ASP A 397 -11.88 28.59 -9.56
N ILE A 398 -12.60 29.01 -8.51
CA ILE A 398 -13.56 30.13 -8.57
C ILE A 398 -12.85 31.43 -8.90
N VAL A 399 -11.78 31.75 -8.18
CA VAL A 399 -11.02 33.01 -8.38
C VAL A 399 -10.33 33.02 -9.74
N TYR A 400 -9.84 31.89 -10.22
CA TYR A 400 -9.25 31.81 -11.56
C TYR A 400 -10.27 32.06 -12.68
N GLN A 401 -11.49 31.53 -12.54
CA GLN A 401 -12.56 31.67 -13.53
C GLN A 401 -13.28 33.02 -13.45
N ASN A 402 -13.29 33.69 -12.27
CA ASN A 402 -14.00 34.92 -12.01
C ASN A 402 -13.02 35.97 -11.48
N ARG A 403 -12.32 36.66 -12.40
CA ARG A 403 -11.23 37.57 -12.05
C ARG A 403 -11.63 38.80 -11.21
N ASP A 404 -12.91 39.14 -11.17
CA ASP A 404 -13.48 40.22 -10.37
C ASP A 404 -13.77 39.81 -8.91
N VAL A 405 -13.72 38.52 -8.61
CA VAL A 405 -14.00 37.96 -7.27
C VAL A 405 -12.70 37.90 -6.47
N LYS A 406 -12.71 38.50 -5.29
CA LYS A 406 -11.57 38.44 -4.36
C LYS A 406 -11.76 37.28 -3.39
N VAL A 407 -10.66 36.59 -3.04
CA VAL A 407 -10.66 35.49 -2.07
C VAL A 407 -11.36 35.91 -0.78
N ARG A 408 -11.06 37.09 -0.25
CA ARG A 408 -11.67 37.62 0.97
C ARG A 408 -13.20 37.78 0.89
N GLU A 409 -13.74 38.09 -0.29
CA GLU A 409 -15.19 38.19 -0.50
C GLU A 409 -15.85 36.80 -0.47
N LEU A 410 -15.18 35.80 -1.03
CA LEU A 410 -15.62 34.40 -0.95
C LEU A 410 -15.62 33.88 0.49
N LEU A 411 -14.54 34.18 1.24
CA LEU A 411 -14.39 33.72 2.61
C LEU A 411 -15.36 34.39 3.59
N SER A 412 -15.76 35.65 3.33
CA SER A 412 -16.72 36.41 4.17
C SER A 412 -18.18 36.24 3.75
N GLY A 413 -18.44 35.71 2.55
CA GLY A 413 -19.79 35.50 2.02
C GLY A 413 -20.53 34.37 2.74
N GLY A 414 -21.82 34.60 3.07
CA GLY A 414 -22.66 33.56 3.67
C GLY A 414 -22.88 32.31 2.80
N ASP A 415 -22.47 32.36 1.53
CA ASP A 415 -22.50 31.22 0.56
C ASP A 415 -21.33 30.27 0.70
N PHE A 416 -20.28 30.65 1.45
CA PHE A 416 -19.27 29.71 1.95
C PHE A 416 -19.83 28.96 3.16
N ALA A 417 -21.17 28.72 3.16
CA ALA A 417 -21.80 27.79 4.05
C ALA A 417 -21.40 26.39 3.58
N TYR A 418 -20.54 25.74 4.34
CA TYR A 418 -20.34 24.31 4.23
C TYR A 418 -21.68 23.63 4.06
N ALA A 419 -21.86 22.90 2.98
CA ALA A 419 -22.69 21.74 3.05
C ALA A 419 -22.17 21.00 4.30
N GLN A 420 -22.92 21.11 5.39
CA GLN A 420 -22.80 20.15 6.46
C GLN A 420 -23.01 18.82 5.76
N ASN A 421 -21.92 18.19 5.36
CA ASN A 421 -21.87 16.76 5.33
C ASN A 421 -22.11 16.44 6.81
N ALA A 422 -23.41 16.31 7.14
CA ALA A 422 -23.79 15.51 8.24
C ALA A 422 -22.95 14.24 8.06
N VAL A 423 -21.85 14.13 8.79
CA VAL A 423 -21.41 12.87 9.30
C VAL A 423 -22.67 12.48 10.07
N GLN A 424 -23.58 11.80 9.38
CA GLN A 424 -24.44 10.87 10.05
C GLN A 424 -23.41 10.01 10.77
N GLU A 425 -23.23 10.30 12.07
CA GLU A 425 -23.09 9.23 13.01
C GLU A 425 -24.24 8.29 12.65
N GLU A 426 -23.98 7.37 11.73
CA GLU A 426 -24.61 6.09 11.73
C GLU A 426 -24.23 5.53 13.09
N SER A 427 -24.99 5.92 14.09
CA SER A 427 -25.08 5.18 15.32
C SER A 427 -25.29 3.75 14.85
N ALA A 428 -24.36 2.87 15.23
CA ALA A 428 -24.39 1.46 14.89
C ALA A 428 -25.68 0.75 15.32
N ASP A 429 -26.59 1.45 15.97
CA ASP A 429 -27.91 1.01 16.44
C ASP A 429 -29.05 1.21 15.42
N GLY A 430 -28.85 2.02 14.35
CA GLY A 430 -29.89 2.27 13.35
C GLY A 430 -29.98 1.25 12.20
N LEU A 431 -28.94 0.47 11.95
CA LEU A 431 -28.87 -0.50 10.85
C LEU A 431 -29.32 -1.92 11.21
N PHE A 432 -29.70 -2.18 12.45
CA PHE A 432 -30.14 -3.51 12.92
C PHE A 432 -31.60 -3.63 13.26
N ALA A 433 -32.45 -2.59 13.00
CA ALA A 433 -33.85 -2.60 13.35
C ALA A 433 -34.81 -3.23 12.30
N GLU A 434 -34.30 -3.67 11.14
CA GLU A 434 -35.16 -4.28 10.10
C GLU A 434 -34.54 -5.55 9.53
N PHE A 435 -34.40 -6.61 10.31
CA PHE A 435 -34.38 -7.99 9.82
C PHE A 435 -34.64 -8.96 10.99
N GLU A 436 -35.85 -8.88 11.58
CA GLU A 436 -36.52 -10.04 12.16
C GLU A 436 -37.58 -10.49 11.17
N LEU A 437 -37.22 -11.55 10.40
CA LEU A 437 -38.14 -12.61 9.95
C LEU A 437 -37.31 -13.73 9.29
#